data_49f3b625d5506da69195966c5f349a8c
#
_entry.id   49f3b625d5506da69195966c5f349a8c
#
_cell.length_a   1.000
_cell.length_b   1.000
_cell.length_c   1.000
_cell.angle_alpha   90.00
_cell.angle_beta   90.00
_cell.angle_gamma   90.00
#
_symmetry.space_group_name_H-M   'P 1'
#
loop_
_entity.id
_entity.type
_entity.pdbx_description
1 polymer ?
#
loop_
_entity_poly.entity_id
_entity_poly.type
_entity_poly.pdbx_seq_one_letter_code
_entity_poly.pdbx_strand_id
1 'polypeptide(L)'
;LKKTEIESWINSYIFFNIKIPKKIALILAGNIPLVGFHDIICVWLSGHKAIVKCASKDKHLLPYFANFLEVEAKEKCFDFTKRNIKGFDAVIATGSNNSSRYFEYYFGSVPNIIRKNRNGVGVLDGSETKKQLKELGNDILHYFGLGCRNVSKLYIPKNYDLNLIFGGLFHHAEIIQHPKYANNYDYNKALFLMSDYDFQDNGFFIIRESKEFSAPIACLYYEYY
;
A
#
# COMPACT_ATOMS: atom_id res chain seq x y z
N LEU A 1 7.90 -10.62 14.76
CA LEU A 1 9.18 -9.89 14.56
C LEU A 1 10.21 -10.46 15.53
N LYS A 2 11.38 -10.81 15.05
CA LYS A 2 12.46 -11.28 15.92
C LYS A 2 13.20 -10.07 16.51
N LYS A 3 13.58 -10.16 17.79
CA LYS A 3 14.28 -9.08 18.49
C LYS A 3 15.54 -8.63 17.74
N THR A 4 16.32 -9.58 17.24
CA THR A 4 17.56 -9.32 16.49
C THR A 4 17.34 -8.54 15.19
N GLU A 5 16.22 -8.78 14.51
CA GLU A 5 15.86 -8.07 13.26
C GLU A 5 15.46 -6.60 13.57
N ILE A 6 14.74 -6.40 14.67
CA ILE A 6 14.38 -5.05 15.14
C ILE A 6 15.61 -4.27 15.58
N GLU A 7 16.49 -4.90 16.35
CA GLU A 7 17.73 -4.28 16.80
C GLU A 7 18.64 -3.91 15.62
N SER A 8 18.78 -4.81 14.64
CA SER A 8 19.54 -4.53 13.41
C SER A 8 18.94 -3.36 12.63
N TRP A 9 17.62 -3.32 12.51
CA TRP A 9 16.93 -2.21 11.84
C TRP A 9 17.13 -0.88 12.57
N ILE A 10 16.95 -0.84 13.88
CA ILE A 10 17.13 0.36 14.70
C ILE A 10 18.58 0.85 14.63
N ASN A 11 19.56 -0.05 14.74
CA ASN A 11 20.98 0.29 14.71
C ASN A 11 21.48 0.83 13.36
N SER A 12 20.69 0.66 12.28
CA SER A 12 21.01 1.26 10.97
C SER A 12 20.74 2.77 10.91
N TYR A 13 20.09 3.34 11.93
CA TYR A 13 19.78 4.76 12.01
C TYR A 13 20.59 5.45 13.10
N ILE A 14 21.01 6.69 12.82
CA ILE A 14 21.63 7.54 13.83
C ILE A 14 20.50 8.21 14.61
N PHE A 15 20.25 7.70 15.82
CA PHE A 15 19.31 8.37 16.73
C PHE A 15 20.06 9.48 17.48
N PHE A 16 19.72 10.73 17.19
CA PHE A 16 20.14 11.83 18.03
C PHE A 16 19.39 11.76 19.36
N ASN A 17 20.06 12.02 20.48
CA ASN A 17 19.38 12.17 21.79
C ASN A 17 18.36 13.31 21.69
N ILE A 18 17.10 12.96 21.49
CA ILE A 18 16.02 13.91 21.32
C ILE A 18 15.69 14.48 22.69
N LYS A 19 16.13 15.72 22.93
CA LYS A 19 15.86 16.42 24.20
C LYS A 19 14.40 16.87 24.32
N ILE A 20 13.75 17.19 23.20
CA ILE A 20 12.37 17.70 23.15
C ILE A 20 11.58 16.91 22.11
N PRO A 21 10.63 16.05 22.52
CA PRO A 21 9.75 15.34 21.60
C PRO A 21 8.95 16.30 20.72
N LYS A 22 8.95 16.04 19.42
CA LYS A 22 8.10 16.74 18.43
C LYS A 22 6.73 16.07 18.32
N LYS A 23 5.72 16.84 17.95
CA LYS A 23 4.39 16.33 17.61
C LYS A 23 4.30 16.07 16.11
N ILE A 24 4.16 14.82 15.72
CA ILE A 24 4.06 14.41 14.33
C ILE A 24 2.59 14.10 14.00
N ALA A 25 2.02 14.81 13.05
CA ALA A 25 0.70 14.49 12.53
C ALA A 25 0.80 13.28 11.59
N LEU A 26 0.04 12.22 11.88
CA LEU A 26 -0.08 11.04 11.03
C LEU A 26 -1.47 11.00 10.38
N ILE A 27 -1.53 11.14 9.06
CA ILE A 27 -2.76 10.97 8.27
C ILE A 27 -2.63 9.66 7.50
N LEU A 28 -3.35 8.65 7.98
CA LEU A 28 -3.15 7.28 7.56
C LEU A 28 -4.18 6.85 6.50
N ALA A 29 -3.73 6.09 5.51
CA ALA A 29 -4.59 5.36 4.59
C ALA A 29 -5.32 4.22 5.33
N GLY A 30 -6.34 3.62 4.71
CA GLY A 30 -7.09 2.51 5.28
C GLY A 30 -7.62 1.56 4.21
N ASN A 31 -6.86 1.39 3.14
CA ASN A 31 -7.16 0.44 2.07
C ASN A 31 -6.97 -1.01 2.51
N ILE A 32 -6.01 -1.28 3.40
CA ILE A 32 -5.80 -2.56 4.06
C ILE A 32 -5.67 -2.36 5.58
N PRO A 33 -5.94 -3.40 6.40
CA PRO A 33 -5.78 -3.31 7.85
C PRO A 33 -4.34 -3.00 8.26
N LEU A 34 -4.16 -2.19 9.29
CA LEU A 34 -2.85 -1.84 9.88
C LEU A 34 -1.86 -1.18 8.89
N VAL A 35 -2.33 -0.57 7.81
CA VAL A 35 -1.45 0.06 6.81
C VAL A 35 -0.59 1.18 7.40
N GLY A 36 -1.07 1.86 8.44
CA GLY A 36 -0.34 2.90 9.17
C GLY A 36 0.59 2.40 10.27
N PHE A 37 0.70 1.08 10.46
CA PHE A 37 1.52 0.46 11.51
C PHE A 37 2.97 0.94 11.49
N HIS A 38 3.59 0.94 10.31
CA HIS A 38 4.98 1.34 10.14
C HIS A 38 5.21 2.80 10.59
N ASP A 39 4.31 3.72 10.26
CA ASP A 39 4.47 5.13 10.62
C ASP A 39 4.32 5.35 12.13
N ILE A 40 3.39 4.64 12.76
CA ILE A 40 3.23 4.65 14.22
C ILE A 40 4.50 4.17 14.91
N ILE A 41 5.06 3.04 14.48
CA ILE A 41 6.30 2.48 15.05
C ILE A 41 7.48 3.42 14.83
N CYS A 42 7.64 4.00 13.64
CA CYS A 42 8.73 4.93 13.34
C CYS A 42 8.69 6.17 14.24
N VAL A 43 7.51 6.78 14.42
CA VAL A 43 7.36 7.95 15.27
C VAL A 43 7.63 7.60 16.74
N TRP A 44 7.13 6.48 17.21
CA TRP A 44 7.35 6.01 18.57
C TRP A 44 8.82 5.72 18.87
N LEU A 45 9.48 4.93 18.03
CA LEU A 45 10.90 4.56 18.20
C LEU A 45 11.83 5.76 18.06
N SER A 46 11.45 6.78 17.31
CA SER A 46 12.21 8.03 17.21
C SER A 46 12.02 8.98 18.39
N GLY A 47 11.27 8.60 19.43
CA GLY A 47 11.06 9.41 20.65
C GLY A 47 10.15 10.62 20.43
N HIS A 48 9.30 10.60 19.41
CA HIS A 48 8.34 11.65 19.11
C HIS A 48 6.93 11.25 19.54
N LYS A 49 6.00 12.23 19.57
CA LYS A 49 4.57 12.01 19.85
C LYS A 49 3.77 12.10 18.57
N ALA A 50 2.76 11.25 18.41
CA ALA A 50 1.92 11.24 17.22
C ALA A 50 0.51 11.75 17.50
N ILE A 51 0.00 12.64 16.63
CA ILE A 51 -1.42 12.96 16.52
C ILE A 51 -1.95 12.18 15.30
N VAL A 52 -2.76 11.15 15.55
CA VAL A 52 -3.12 10.15 14.55
C VAL A 52 -4.54 10.36 14.04
N LYS A 53 -4.71 10.51 12.74
CA LYS A 53 -5.99 10.47 12.04
C LYS A 53 -6.07 9.22 11.19
N CYS A 54 -6.78 8.23 11.71
CA CYS A 54 -7.07 6.99 10.98
C CYS A 54 -8.08 7.23 9.87
N ALA A 55 -7.97 6.43 8.80
CA ALA A 55 -9.06 6.29 7.85
C ALA A 55 -10.28 5.62 8.50
N SER A 56 -11.48 5.91 8.00
CA SER A 56 -12.74 5.35 8.55
C SER A 56 -12.79 3.83 8.55
N LYS A 57 -12.08 3.18 7.63
CA LYS A 57 -12.03 1.71 7.48
C LYS A 57 -11.06 1.03 8.44
N ASP A 58 -10.06 1.75 8.99
CA ASP A 58 -9.04 1.20 9.90
C ASP A 58 -8.99 1.98 11.23
N LYS A 59 -10.13 2.13 11.87
CA LYS A 59 -10.31 2.93 13.09
C LYS A 59 -10.22 2.14 14.40
N HIS A 60 -10.03 0.83 14.35
CA HIS A 60 -10.06 -0.04 15.53
C HIS A 60 -8.71 -0.69 15.83
N LEU A 61 -8.07 -1.28 14.82
CA LEU A 61 -6.85 -2.07 15.04
C LEU A 61 -5.65 -1.20 15.42
N LEU A 62 -5.44 -0.09 14.72
CA LEU A 62 -4.32 0.81 15.03
C LEU A 62 -4.42 1.44 16.42
N PRO A 63 -5.58 1.98 16.87
CA PRO A 63 -5.71 2.46 18.25
C PRO A 63 -5.50 1.37 19.30
N TYR A 64 -5.99 0.15 19.06
CA TYR A 64 -5.77 -0.98 19.96
C TYR A 64 -4.28 -1.30 20.09
N PHE A 65 -3.58 -1.39 18.97
CA PHE A 65 -2.15 -1.65 18.94
C PHE A 65 -1.33 -0.54 19.59
N ALA A 66 -1.64 0.72 19.31
CA ALA A 66 -0.98 1.88 19.91
C ALA A 66 -1.14 1.90 21.43
N ASN A 67 -2.35 1.61 21.92
CA ASN A 67 -2.61 1.50 23.36
C ASN A 67 -1.80 0.36 24.01
N PHE A 68 -1.65 -0.78 23.33
CA PHE A 68 -0.78 -1.85 23.80
C PHE A 68 0.66 -1.37 23.99
N LEU A 69 1.21 -0.64 23.00
CA LEU A 69 2.56 -0.07 23.09
C LEU A 69 2.70 0.93 24.26
N GLU A 70 1.71 1.80 24.45
CA GLU A 70 1.72 2.79 25.55
C GLU A 70 1.70 2.14 26.93
N VAL A 71 0.92 1.06 27.07
CA VAL A 71 0.83 0.31 28.33
C VAL A 71 2.18 -0.37 28.64
N GLU A 72 2.78 -1.04 27.66
CA GLU A 72 4.07 -1.72 27.84
C GLU A 72 5.22 -0.73 28.11
N ALA A 73 5.24 0.41 27.39
CA ALA A 73 6.26 1.44 27.57
C ALA A 73 6.01 2.34 28.79
N LYS A 74 4.83 2.28 29.41
CA LYS A 74 4.38 3.18 30.48
C LYS A 74 4.49 4.67 30.12
N GLU A 75 4.33 4.98 28.83
CA GLU A 75 4.42 6.33 28.30
C GLU A 75 3.32 6.60 27.28
N LYS A 76 2.70 7.79 27.34
CA LYS A 76 1.65 8.22 26.43
C LYS A 76 2.26 8.95 25.23
N CYS A 77 2.15 8.34 24.03
CA CYS A 77 2.77 8.81 22.80
C CYS A 77 1.79 9.10 21.67
N PHE A 78 0.56 8.56 21.72
CA PHE A 78 -0.40 8.61 20.63
C PHE A 78 -1.69 9.33 21.04
N ASP A 79 -2.10 10.30 20.23
CA ASP A 79 -3.38 11.01 20.37
C ASP A 79 -4.22 10.77 19.11
N PHE A 80 -5.29 9.97 19.22
CA PHE A 80 -6.19 9.63 18.12
C PHE A 80 -7.32 10.63 17.98
N THR A 81 -7.44 11.26 16.82
CA THR A 81 -8.45 12.30 16.57
C THR A 81 -9.29 12.04 15.32
N LYS A 82 -10.57 12.41 15.39
CA LYS A 82 -11.48 12.50 14.22
C LYS A 82 -11.55 13.91 13.66
N ARG A 83 -11.05 14.90 14.39
CA ARG A 83 -11.10 16.31 14.03
C ARG A 83 -9.94 16.71 13.12
N ASN A 84 -9.94 17.96 12.68
CA ASN A 84 -8.79 18.53 12.00
C ASN A 84 -7.59 18.58 12.94
N ILE A 85 -6.45 18.09 12.46
CA ILE A 85 -5.22 18.07 13.24
C ILE A 85 -4.67 19.50 13.32
N LYS A 86 -4.25 19.91 14.52
CA LYS A 86 -3.63 21.21 14.80
C LYS A 86 -2.51 21.03 15.81
N GLY A 87 -1.56 21.98 15.85
CA GLY A 87 -0.49 21.99 16.85
C GLY A 87 0.54 20.87 16.68
N PHE A 88 0.95 20.60 15.45
CA PHE A 88 1.98 19.64 15.08
C PHE A 88 3.22 20.36 14.53
N ASP A 89 4.37 19.71 14.60
CA ASP A 89 5.66 20.21 14.12
C ASP A 89 6.00 19.66 12.73
N ALA A 90 5.51 18.47 12.39
CA ALA A 90 5.72 17.83 11.09
C ALA A 90 4.55 16.90 10.75
N VAL A 91 4.46 16.46 9.48
CA VAL A 91 3.37 15.61 8.96
C VAL A 91 3.91 14.42 8.20
N ILE A 92 3.31 13.25 8.44
CA ILE A 92 3.40 12.09 7.54
C ILE A 92 1.98 11.80 7.05
N ALA A 93 1.73 11.96 5.76
CA ALA A 93 0.41 11.75 5.18
C ALA A 93 0.48 10.73 4.04
N THR A 94 -0.43 9.76 4.06
CA THR A 94 -0.54 8.71 3.02
C THR A 94 -1.94 8.73 2.44
N GLY A 95 -2.05 8.82 1.13
CA GLY A 95 -3.33 8.87 0.43
C GLY A 95 -3.23 8.62 -1.07
N SER A 96 -4.36 8.71 -1.75
CA SER A 96 -4.41 8.65 -3.21
C SER A 96 -3.72 9.87 -3.85
N ASN A 97 -3.45 9.80 -5.16
CA ASN A 97 -2.91 10.94 -5.91
C ASN A 97 -3.81 12.19 -5.79
N ASN A 98 -5.12 11.99 -5.72
CA ASN A 98 -6.06 13.10 -5.51
C ASN A 98 -5.93 13.68 -4.08
N SER A 99 -5.89 12.82 -3.07
CA SER A 99 -5.72 13.26 -1.67
C SER A 99 -4.39 13.98 -1.44
N SER A 100 -3.31 13.56 -2.13
CA SER A 100 -1.98 14.16 -1.96
C SER A 100 -1.92 15.63 -2.37
N ARG A 101 -2.71 16.06 -3.36
CA ARG A 101 -2.81 17.49 -3.75
C ARG A 101 -3.32 18.34 -2.60
N TYR A 102 -4.32 17.83 -1.85
CA TYR A 102 -4.82 18.50 -0.65
C TYR A 102 -3.78 18.49 0.47
N PHE A 103 -3.04 17.39 0.64
CA PHE A 103 -1.98 17.32 1.65
C PHE A 103 -0.86 18.30 1.35
N GLU A 104 -0.43 18.41 0.10
CA GLU A 104 0.57 19.38 -0.35
C GLU A 104 0.10 20.82 -0.10
N TYR A 105 -1.16 21.11 -0.38
CA TYR A 105 -1.73 22.43 -0.12
C TYR A 105 -1.80 22.79 1.37
N TYR A 106 -2.28 21.86 2.22
CA TYR A 106 -2.47 22.14 3.64
C TYR A 106 -1.22 21.98 4.49
N PHE A 107 -0.26 21.16 4.08
CA PHE A 107 0.91 20.78 4.89
C PHE A 107 2.24 21.09 4.23
N GLY A 108 2.26 21.66 3.04
CA GLY A 108 3.49 21.99 2.30
C GLY A 108 4.41 23.00 2.99
N SER A 109 3.87 23.81 3.91
CA SER A 109 4.63 24.82 4.65
C SER A 109 5.38 24.29 5.90
N VAL A 110 5.16 23.04 6.29
CA VAL A 110 5.83 22.38 7.42
C VAL A 110 6.66 21.19 6.93
N PRO A 111 7.64 20.70 7.70
CA PRO A 111 8.33 19.46 7.37
C PRO A 111 7.33 18.34 7.16
N ASN A 112 7.40 17.68 6.01
CA ASN A 112 6.40 16.68 5.65
C ASN A 112 6.96 15.51 4.85
N ILE A 113 6.27 14.36 4.95
CA ILE A 113 6.42 13.18 4.09
C ILE A 113 5.04 12.87 3.53
N ILE A 114 4.78 13.27 2.29
CA ILE A 114 3.51 12.99 1.60
C ILE A 114 3.71 11.82 0.66
N ARG A 115 3.02 10.71 0.94
CA ARG A 115 3.06 9.50 0.12
C ARG A 115 1.82 9.43 -0.76
N LYS A 116 2.07 9.33 -2.06
CA LYS A 116 1.05 9.15 -3.11
C LYS A 116 0.79 7.65 -3.34
N ASN A 117 -0.04 7.33 -4.32
CA ASN A 117 -0.21 5.94 -4.76
C ASN A 117 1.15 5.31 -5.09
N ARG A 118 1.33 4.10 -4.62
CA ARG A 118 2.49 3.25 -4.89
C ARG A 118 2.02 1.86 -5.24
N ASN A 119 2.78 1.19 -6.09
CA ASN A 119 2.58 -0.19 -6.46
C ASN A 119 3.93 -0.84 -6.77
N GLY A 120 3.97 -2.16 -6.72
CA GLY A 120 5.11 -2.94 -7.18
C GLY A 120 5.15 -3.00 -8.70
N VAL A 121 6.35 -3.21 -9.22
CA VAL A 121 6.62 -3.50 -10.62
C VAL A 121 7.39 -4.80 -10.67
N GLY A 122 7.01 -5.72 -11.56
CA GLY A 122 7.73 -6.94 -11.86
C GLY A 122 8.42 -6.85 -13.21
N VAL A 123 9.56 -7.51 -13.34
CA VAL A 123 10.26 -7.71 -14.61
C VAL A 123 10.37 -9.22 -14.83
N LEU A 124 9.83 -9.72 -15.92
CA LEU A 124 9.91 -11.12 -16.31
C LEU A 124 10.89 -11.26 -17.48
N ASP A 125 11.65 -12.33 -17.52
CA ASP A 125 12.62 -12.59 -18.58
C ASP A 125 12.26 -13.75 -19.51
N GLY A 126 11.14 -14.45 -19.21
CA GLY A 126 10.64 -15.59 -19.98
C GLY A 126 11.16 -16.94 -19.47
N SER A 127 11.99 -16.96 -18.43
CA SER A 127 12.53 -18.20 -17.84
C SER A 127 11.82 -18.63 -16.56
N GLU A 128 10.74 -17.91 -16.18
CA GLU A 128 10.05 -18.12 -14.91
C GLU A 128 9.48 -19.53 -14.79
N THR A 129 9.79 -20.16 -13.68
CA THR A 129 9.18 -21.44 -13.31
C THR A 129 7.72 -21.26 -12.89
N LYS A 130 6.92 -22.31 -12.96
CA LYS A 130 5.54 -22.33 -12.46
C LYS A 130 5.44 -21.88 -10.99
N LYS A 131 6.46 -22.18 -10.17
CA LYS A 131 6.51 -21.76 -8.77
C LYS A 131 6.67 -20.24 -8.65
N GLN A 132 7.60 -19.65 -9.40
CA GLN A 132 7.81 -18.20 -9.41
C GLN A 132 6.59 -17.45 -9.93
N LEU A 133 5.92 -17.95 -10.97
CA LEU A 133 4.67 -17.34 -11.45
C LEU A 133 3.54 -17.44 -10.42
N LYS A 134 3.47 -18.52 -9.65
CA LYS A 134 2.53 -18.64 -8.54
C LYS A 134 2.85 -17.63 -7.42
N GLU A 135 4.10 -17.43 -7.09
CA GLU A 135 4.54 -16.44 -6.11
C GLU A 135 4.26 -15.00 -6.60
N LEU A 136 4.48 -14.73 -7.90
CA LEU A 136 4.04 -13.47 -8.52
C LEU A 136 2.53 -13.27 -8.39
N GLY A 137 1.73 -14.31 -8.55
CA GLY A 137 0.28 -14.26 -8.31
C GLY A 137 -0.06 -13.80 -6.89
N ASN A 138 0.69 -14.25 -5.89
CA ASN A 138 0.55 -13.77 -4.52
C ASN A 138 0.91 -12.28 -4.40
N ASP A 139 1.99 -11.84 -5.04
CA ASP A 139 2.42 -10.42 -5.02
C ASP A 139 1.42 -9.50 -5.71
N ILE A 140 0.67 -10.01 -6.69
CA ILE A 140 -0.40 -9.27 -7.38
C ILE A 140 -1.68 -9.22 -6.54
N LEU A 141 -2.15 -10.37 -6.02
CA LEU A 141 -3.52 -10.53 -5.50
C LEU A 141 -3.65 -10.56 -3.99
N HIS A 142 -2.56 -10.66 -3.21
CA HIS A 142 -2.66 -10.52 -1.76
C HIS A 142 -3.41 -9.24 -1.39
N TYR A 143 -4.29 -9.32 -0.40
CA TYR A 143 -5.16 -8.21 0.00
C TYR A 143 -5.96 -7.60 -1.17
N PHE A 144 -6.39 -8.44 -2.13
CA PHE A 144 -7.15 -8.01 -3.31
C PHE A 144 -6.40 -7.01 -4.22
N GLY A 145 -5.07 -7.02 -4.20
CA GLY A 145 -4.25 -6.04 -4.92
C GLY A 145 -4.27 -4.62 -4.35
N LEU A 146 -4.78 -4.44 -3.12
CA LEU A 146 -4.96 -3.11 -2.49
C LEU A 146 -3.71 -2.58 -1.80
N GLY A 147 -2.69 -3.40 -1.60
CA GLY A 147 -1.47 -2.99 -0.92
C GLY A 147 -0.55 -2.15 -1.81
N CYS A 148 0.14 -1.18 -1.22
CA CYS A 148 1.10 -0.34 -1.95
C CYS A 148 2.36 -1.08 -2.45
N ARG A 149 2.50 -2.35 -2.13
CA ARG A 149 3.57 -3.24 -2.60
C ARG A 149 3.07 -4.31 -3.57
N ASN A 150 1.75 -4.40 -3.80
CA ASN A 150 1.24 -5.32 -4.80
C ASN A 150 1.75 -4.94 -6.19
N VAL A 151 2.10 -5.94 -6.96
CA VAL A 151 2.54 -5.75 -8.35
C VAL A 151 1.31 -5.40 -9.20
N SER A 152 1.33 -4.26 -9.85
CA SER A 152 0.27 -3.81 -10.78
C SER A 152 0.78 -3.49 -12.18
N LYS A 153 2.10 -3.61 -12.39
CA LYS A 153 2.76 -3.43 -13.68
C LYS A 153 3.82 -4.51 -13.87
N LEU A 154 3.87 -5.08 -15.08
CA LEU A 154 4.94 -5.98 -15.51
C LEU A 154 5.68 -5.40 -16.72
N TYR A 155 6.98 -5.57 -16.74
CA TYR A 155 7.78 -5.51 -17.94
C TYR A 155 8.07 -6.93 -18.40
N ILE A 156 7.79 -7.24 -19.67
CA ILE A 156 7.89 -8.58 -20.22
C ILE A 156 8.62 -8.56 -21.58
N PRO A 157 9.33 -9.63 -21.96
CA PRO A 157 9.97 -9.71 -23.29
C PRO A 157 8.91 -9.71 -24.40
N LYS A 158 9.30 -9.27 -25.59
CA LYS A 158 8.47 -9.43 -26.78
C LYS A 158 8.11 -10.91 -26.99
N ASN A 159 6.86 -11.16 -27.38
CA ASN A 159 6.31 -12.51 -27.59
C ASN A 159 6.16 -13.34 -26.29
N TYR A 160 6.15 -12.73 -25.11
CA TYR A 160 5.84 -13.43 -23.86
C TYR A 160 4.43 -14.02 -23.89
N ASP A 161 4.29 -15.30 -23.51
CA ASP A 161 2.97 -15.94 -23.42
C ASP A 161 2.23 -15.47 -22.14
N LEU A 162 1.25 -14.58 -22.30
CA LEU A 162 0.45 -14.05 -21.19
C LEU A 162 -0.35 -15.14 -20.46
N ASN A 163 -0.62 -16.30 -21.08
CA ASN A 163 -1.29 -17.40 -20.41
C ASN A 163 -0.46 -17.96 -19.24
N LEU A 164 0.84 -17.83 -19.27
CA LEU A 164 1.71 -18.21 -18.15
C LEU A 164 1.40 -17.36 -16.90
N ILE A 165 1.15 -16.06 -17.07
CA ILE A 165 0.75 -15.17 -15.97
C ILE A 165 -0.61 -15.60 -15.43
N PHE A 166 -1.61 -15.83 -16.28
CA PHE A 166 -2.92 -16.33 -15.87
C PHE A 166 -2.81 -17.68 -15.13
N GLY A 167 -1.96 -18.57 -15.61
CA GLY A 167 -1.67 -19.83 -14.93
C GLY A 167 -1.11 -19.64 -13.51
N GLY A 168 -0.25 -18.66 -13.31
CA GLY A 168 0.28 -18.26 -12.00
C GLY A 168 -0.79 -17.69 -11.07
N LEU A 169 -1.79 -17.01 -11.62
CA LEU A 169 -2.90 -16.41 -10.85
C LEU A 169 -4.03 -17.40 -10.49
N PHE A 170 -4.10 -18.54 -11.17
CA PHE A 170 -5.27 -19.42 -11.11
C PHE A 170 -5.61 -19.92 -9.71
N HIS A 171 -4.64 -20.09 -8.82
CA HIS A 171 -4.88 -20.50 -7.44
C HIS A 171 -5.61 -19.43 -6.59
N HIS A 172 -5.77 -18.23 -7.12
CA HIS A 172 -6.56 -17.14 -6.54
C HIS A 172 -7.95 -17.00 -7.20
N ALA A 173 -8.37 -17.90 -8.12
CA ALA A 173 -9.61 -17.73 -8.88
C ALA A 173 -10.86 -17.51 -8.01
N GLU A 174 -10.90 -18.08 -6.81
CA GLU A 174 -12.02 -17.89 -5.87
C GLU A 174 -12.18 -16.43 -5.38
N ILE A 175 -11.21 -15.56 -5.64
CA ILE A 175 -11.27 -14.13 -5.27
C ILE A 175 -12.48 -13.44 -5.90
N ILE A 176 -12.95 -13.92 -7.06
CA ILE A 176 -14.12 -13.38 -7.78
C ILE A 176 -15.41 -13.55 -6.98
N GLN A 177 -15.47 -14.51 -6.04
CA GLN A 177 -16.63 -14.71 -5.19
C GLN A 177 -16.80 -13.59 -4.14
N HIS A 178 -15.75 -12.77 -3.94
CA HIS A 178 -15.84 -11.64 -3.03
C HIS A 178 -16.55 -10.46 -3.70
N PRO A 179 -17.74 -10.02 -3.21
CA PRO A 179 -18.59 -9.08 -3.94
C PRO A 179 -17.91 -7.76 -4.32
N LYS A 180 -17.07 -7.20 -3.43
CA LYS A 180 -16.36 -5.95 -3.73
C LYS A 180 -15.29 -6.11 -4.79
N TYR A 181 -14.66 -7.27 -4.86
CA TYR A 181 -13.68 -7.57 -5.91
C TYR A 181 -14.40 -7.78 -7.24
N ALA A 182 -15.44 -8.61 -7.28
CA ALA A 182 -16.25 -8.85 -8.46
C ALA A 182 -16.80 -7.54 -9.06
N ASN A 183 -17.38 -6.67 -8.24
CA ASN A 183 -17.86 -5.37 -8.70
C ASN A 183 -16.75 -4.51 -9.35
N ASN A 184 -15.52 -4.53 -8.83
CA ASN A 184 -14.39 -3.82 -9.45
C ASN A 184 -13.97 -4.49 -10.77
N TYR A 185 -13.93 -5.81 -10.80
CA TYR A 185 -13.62 -6.56 -12.02
C TYR A 185 -14.63 -6.24 -13.13
N ASP A 186 -15.92 -6.34 -12.85
CA ASP A 186 -17.00 -6.05 -13.80
C ASP A 186 -16.96 -4.59 -14.28
N TYR A 187 -16.75 -3.66 -13.34
CA TYR A 187 -16.64 -2.24 -13.65
C TYR A 187 -15.45 -1.95 -14.59
N ASN A 188 -14.26 -2.47 -14.27
CA ASN A 188 -13.08 -2.23 -15.08
C ASN A 188 -13.16 -2.92 -16.44
N LYS A 189 -13.75 -4.12 -16.51
CA LYS A 189 -14.01 -4.81 -17.77
C LYS A 189 -14.95 -4.00 -18.66
N ALA A 190 -16.06 -3.50 -18.11
CA ALA A 190 -17.00 -2.66 -18.85
C ALA A 190 -16.33 -1.37 -19.33
N LEU A 191 -15.53 -0.72 -18.47
CA LEU A 191 -14.79 0.50 -18.83
C LEU A 191 -13.83 0.26 -19.99
N PHE A 192 -13.08 -0.84 -19.98
CA PHE A 192 -12.13 -1.17 -21.04
C PHE A 192 -12.83 -1.49 -22.35
N LEU A 193 -13.95 -2.22 -22.31
CA LEU A 193 -14.79 -2.47 -23.49
C LEU A 193 -15.35 -1.17 -24.09
N MET A 194 -15.86 -0.27 -23.24
CA MET A 194 -16.40 1.03 -23.72
C MET A 194 -15.31 1.96 -24.26
N SER A 195 -14.08 1.81 -23.85
CA SER A 195 -12.94 2.62 -24.28
C SER A 195 -12.19 2.01 -25.46
N ASP A 196 -12.66 0.91 -26.00
CA ASP A 196 -12.06 0.15 -27.12
C ASP A 196 -10.60 -0.23 -26.87
N TYR A 197 -10.29 -0.64 -25.63
CA TYR A 197 -8.97 -1.11 -25.26
C TYR A 197 -8.84 -2.61 -25.50
N ASP A 198 -7.71 -3.01 -26.09
CA ASP A 198 -7.33 -4.42 -26.13
C ASP A 198 -6.92 -4.91 -24.75
N PHE A 199 -7.49 -6.03 -24.32
CA PHE A 199 -7.14 -6.70 -23.07
C PHE A 199 -7.39 -8.21 -23.15
N GLN A 200 -6.76 -8.96 -22.27
CA GLN A 200 -7.03 -10.37 -22.04
C GLN A 200 -7.67 -10.56 -20.67
N ASP A 201 -8.54 -11.55 -20.56
CA ASP A 201 -9.39 -11.80 -19.41
C ASP A 201 -9.58 -13.31 -19.18
N ASN A 202 -9.45 -13.77 -17.94
CA ASN A 202 -9.63 -15.17 -17.58
C ASN A 202 -10.88 -15.41 -16.68
N GLY A 203 -11.81 -14.45 -16.63
CA GLY A 203 -13.04 -14.55 -15.83
C GLY A 203 -12.94 -14.03 -14.41
N PHE A 204 -11.74 -13.70 -13.90
CA PHE A 204 -11.57 -13.06 -12.59
C PHE A 204 -10.48 -11.98 -12.57
N PHE A 205 -9.69 -11.87 -13.64
CA PHE A 205 -8.57 -10.94 -13.71
C PHE A 205 -8.32 -10.48 -15.14
N ILE A 206 -7.93 -9.23 -15.32
CA ILE A 206 -7.73 -8.59 -16.62
C ILE A 206 -6.27 -8.18 -16.77
N ILE A 207 -5.67 -8.46 -17.94
CA ILE A 207 -4.33 -8.04 -18.29
C ILE A 207 -4.40 -7.17 -19.54
N ARG A 208 -3.76 -5.98 -19.49
CA ARG A 208 -3.78 -5.02 -20.59
C ARG A 208 -2.39 -4.40 -20.82
N GLU A 209 -2.03 -4.19 -22.07
CA GLU A 209 -0.88 -3.36 -22.42
C GLU A 209 -1.15 -1.88 -22.06
N SER A 210 -0.24 -1.27 -21.33
CA SER A 210 -0.35 0.14 -20.94
C SER A 210 0.99 0.68 -20.45
N LYS A 211 1.25 1.95 -20.74
CA LYS A 211 2.41 2.68 -20.19
C LYS A 211 2.20 3.18 -18.77
N GLU A 212 0.98 3.13 -18.27
CA GLU A 212 0.67 3.52 -16.89
C GLU A 212 1.26 2.54 -15.87
N PHE A 213 1.66 3.03 -14.70
CA PHE A 213 2.26 2.21 -13.65
C PHE A 213 1.25 1.52 -12.75
N SER A 214 0.09 2.12 -12.56
CA SER A 214 -0.89 1.67 -11.56
C SER A 214 -2.14 1.16 -12.24
N ALA A 215 -2.29 -0.16 -12.31
CA ALA A 215 -3.53 -0.79 -12.76
C ALA A 215 -4.62 -0.69 -11.67
N PRO A 216 -5.90 -0.62 -12.05
CA PRO A 216 -7.00 -0.69 -11.10
C PRO A 216 -7.15 -2.10 -10.50
N ILE A 217 -8.04 -2.24 -9.51
CA ILE A 217 -8.31 -3.54 -8.87
C ILE A 217 -8.78 -4.56 -9.92
N ALA A 218 -8.36 -5.81 -9.77
CA ALA A 218 -8.60 -6.91 -10.69
C ALA A 218 -7.93 -6.75 -12.06
N CYS A 219 -6.96 -5.84 -12.19
CA CYS A 219 -6.23 -5.59 -13.42
C CYS A 219 -4.73 -5.58 -13.20
N LEU A 220 -3.98 -5.91 -14.25
CA LEU A 220 -2.53 -5.82 -14.35
C LEU A 220 -2.17 -5.14 -15.66
N TYR A 221 -1.26 -4.19 -15.61
CA TYR A 221 -0.70 -3.61 -16.82
C TYR A 221 0.61 -4.28 -17.17
N TYR A 222 0.89 -4.40 -18.45
CA TYR A 222 2.21 -4.82 -18.92
C TYR A 222 2.73 -3.91 -20.02
N GLU A 223 4.03 -4.00 -20.26
CA GLU A 223 4.75 -3.32 -21.33
C GLU A 223 5.87 -4.21 -21.79
N TYR A 224 6.10 -4.25 -23.10
CA TYR A 224 7.21 -4.97 -23.68
C TYR A 224 8.52 -4.18 -23.58
N TYR A 225 9.63 -4.90 -23.38
CA TYR A 225 10.99 -4.37 -23.48
C TYR A 225 11.85 -5.12 -24.48
#